data_01366663ff93a917fcddd1435c5cbd55
#
_entry.id   01366663ff93a917fcddd1435c5cbd55
#
_cell.length_a   1.000
_cell.length_b   1.000
_cell.length_c   1.000
_cell.angle_alpha   90.00
_cell.angle_beta   90.00
_cell.angle_gamma   90.00
#
_symmetry.space_group_name_H-M   'P 1'
#
loop_
_entity.id
_entity.type
_entity.pdbx_description
1 polymer ?
#
loop_
_entity_poly.entity_id
_entity_poly.type
_entity_poly.pdbx_seq_one_letter_code
_entity_poly.pdbx_strand_id
1 'polypeptide(L)'
;MIYNRNKKVTITTSYTRSIAQVSSRGEETSRQTKNTEKKQKAKTKSTNNTKKTENNISVNNVKISKNMDLTVRTGLSKEDFKKVMKNLSQDTSKFFYNNADTIYDLCAKYQINEIFFCGLISAESGWNIAGNHRKTHNYISLMSKGKLIHYSSTEQGLEVAAQKLHNNYLTPGGKFYGGKTLAGVKKKFCPSGTWVDLVYGRMSQVMKAVKKVQ
;
A
#
# COMPACT_ATOMS: atom_id res chain seq x y z
N MET A 1 17.14 -13.92 -18.10
CA MET A 1 16.98 -13.17 -19.35
C MET A 1 17.18 -11.71 -19.04
N ILE A 2 18.25 -11.14 -19.59
CA ILE A 2 18.66 -9.74 -19.36
C ILE A 2 17.79 -8.89 -20.27
N TYR A 3 16.97 -8.03 -19.72
CA TYR A 3 16.13 -7.12 -20.49
C TYR A 3 16.97 -5.88 -20.86
N ASN A 4 17.32 -5.78 -22.12
CA ASN A 4 18.13 -4.71 -22.69
C ASN A 4 17.26 -3.45 -22.84
N ARG A 5 17.47 -2.43 -21.98
CA ARG A 5 16.79 -1.14 -22.03
C ARG A 5 17.61 -0.13 -22.82
N ASN A 6 17.50 -0.17 -24.13
CA ASN A 6 17.94 0.94 -24.98
C ASN A 6 16.85 1.28 -26.00
N LYS A 7 15.88 2.10 -25.59
CA LYS A 7 15.15 3.01 -26.48
C LYS A 7 14.89 4.31 -25.74
N LYS A 8 15.64 5.36 -26.12
CA LYS A 8 15.34 6.74 -25.78
C LYS A 8 13.98 7.10 -26.37
N VAL A 9 13.01 7.39 -25.52
CA VAL A 9 11.82 8.15 -25.90
C VAL A 9 11.92 9.48 -25.19
N THR A 10 12.22 10.53 -25.94
CA THR A 10 12.21 11.92 -25.51
C THR A 10 10.75 12.34 -25.42
N ILE A 11 10.21 12.49 -24.24
CA ILE A 11 8.93 13.18 -24.03
C ILE A 11 9.25 14.49 -23.32
N THR A 12 9.27 15.55 -24.13
CA THR A 12 9.29 16.93 -23.66
C THR A 12 7.89 17.28 -23.19
N THR A 13 7.71 17.44 -21.89
CA THR A 13 6.50 18.06 -21.35
C THR A 13 6.93 19.14 -20.38
N SER A 14 6.81 20.37 -20.86
CA SER A 14 6.88 21.61 -20.10
C SER A 14 5.77 21.65 -19.05
N TYR A 15 6.14 21.78 -17.79
CA TYR A 15 5.20 22.10 -16.71
C TYR A 15 5.68 23.37 -16.03
N THR A 16 5.01 24.46 -16.38
CA THR A 16 5.19 25.78 -15.79
C THR A 16 4.51 25.84 -14.41
N ARG A 17 5.19 26.53 -13.52
CA ARG A 17 4.87 26.85 -12.12
C ARG A 17 3.46 27.43 -11.90
N SER A 18 2.92 27.13 -10.71
CA SER A 18 2.21 28.15 -9.94
C SER A 18 2.46 27.89 -8.46
N ILE A 19 3.29 28.71 -7.87
CA ILE A 19 3.47 28.90 -6.43
C ILE A 19 2.47 30.00 -6.05
N ALA A 20 1.55 29.72 -5.15
CA ALA A 20 0.82 30.74 -4.42
C ALA A 20 1.26 30.68 -2.96
N GLN A 21 2.04 31.68 -2.58
CA GLN A 21 2.27 32.08 -1.19
C GLN A 21 0.98 32.61 -0.59
N VAL A 22 0.65 32.17 0.61
CA VAL A 22 -0.18 32.99 1.52
C VAL A 22 0.62 33.17 2.79
N SER A 23 0.97 34.45 2.96
CA SER A 23 1.68 35.02 4.10
C SER A 23 0.73 35.31 5.25
N SER A 24 1.26 35.13 6.42
CA SER A 24 0.83 35.49 7.78
C SER A 24 0.25 36.90 7.98
N ARG A 25 -0.71 37.01 8.91
CA ARG A 25 -0.92 38.05 9.93
C ARG A 25 -2.25 37.73 10.61
N GLY A 26 -2.45 37.75 11.90
CA GLY A 26 -1.85 38.39 13.04
C GLY A 26 -2.96 38.68 14.05
N GLU A 27 -2.63 38.57 15.33
CA GLU A 27 -3.21 39.22 16.51
C GLU A 27 -4.55 38.76 17.09
N GLU A 28 -4.41 38.12 18.22
CA GLU A 28 -4.87 38.40 19.57
C GLU A 28 -6.25 39.05 19.76
N THR A 29 -7.10 38.38 20.54
CA THR A 29 -7.65 39.01 21.77
C THR A 29 -8.19 37.95 22.75
N SER A 30 -7.68 38.02 23.95
CA SER A 30 -8.10 37.34 25.18
C SER A 30 -9.48 37.78 25.64
N ARG A 31 -10.29 36.89 26.21
CA ARG A 31 -11.16 37.18 27.36
C ARG A 31 -11.52 35.90 28.12
N GLN A 32 -11.09 35.92 29.39
CA GLN A 32 -11.50 35.01 30.45
C GLN A 32 -12.99 35.20 30.78
N THR A 33 -13.66 34.12 31.12
CA THR A 33 -14.68 34.15 32.19
C THR A 33 -14.73 32.80 32.92
N LYS A 34 -14.66 32.90 34.24
CA LYS A 34 -14.66 31.87 35.27
C LYS A 34 -16.08 31.39 35.59
N ASN A 35 -16.11 30.23 36.27
CA ASN A 35 -17.13 29.67 37.19
C ASN A 35 -18.27 28.87 36.55
N THR A 36 -18.69 27.72 37.06
CA THR A 36 -18.82 27.24 38.46
C THR A 36 -19.01 25.70 38.47
N GLU A 37 -18.45 25.05 39.47
CA GLU A 37 -18.68 23.63 39.80
C GLU A 37 -20.16 23.32 40.15
N LYS A 38 -20.65 22.16 39.77
CA LYS A 38 -21.58 21.38 40.58
C LYS A 38 -21.42 19.88 40.38
N LYS A 39 -21.02 19.19 41.42
CA LYS A 39 -21.00 17.76 41.61
C LYS A 39 -22.43 17.22 41.47
N GLN A 40 -22.62 16.14 40.69
CA GLN A 40 -23.58 15.11 41.00
C GLN A 40 -23.01 13.72 40.66
N LYS A 41 -22.83 12.91 41.71
CA LYS A 41 -22.60 11.48 41.67
C LYS A 41 -23.91 10.78 41.19
N ALA A 42 -23.84 10.04 40.14
CA ALA A 42 -24.76 8.96 39.89
C ALA A 42 -24.00 7.71 39.44
N LYS A 43 -24.04 6.70 40.29
CA LYS A 43 -23.54 5.34 40.06
C LYS A 43 -24.47 4.67 39.06
N THR A 44 -23.96 4.32 37.90
CA THR A 44 -24.62 3.33 37.06
C THR A 44 -23.54 2.35 36.57
N LYS A 45 -23.61 1.14 37.11
CA LYS A 45 -22.96 -0.05 36.62
C LYS A 45 -23.52 -0.32 35.21
N SER A 46 -22.74 -0.11 34.19
CA SER A 46 -23.01 -0.64 32.87
C SER A 46 -21.92 -1.64 32.54
N THR A 47 -22.25 -2.89 32.59
CA THR A 47 -21.50 -4.02 32.08
C THR A 47 -21.48 -3.93 30.58
N ASN A 48 -20.48 -3.27 30.00
CA ASN A 48 -20.24 -3.33 28.57
C ASN A 48 -19.45 -4.59 28.24
N ASN A 49 -20.19 -5.68 28.04
CA ASN A 49 -19.73 -6.82 27.26
C ASN A 49 -19.70 -6.42 25.77
N THR A 50 -18.69 -5.70 25.36
CA THR A 50 -18.41 -5.53 23.94
C THR A 50 -17.73 -6.81 23.46
N LYS A 51 -18.55 -7.76 23.06
CA LYS A 51 -18.14 -8.95 22.33
C LYS A 51 -17.57 -8.45 21.00
N LYS A 52 -16.23 -8.33 20.93
CA LYS A 52 -15.48 -8.09 19.71
C LYS A 52 -15.70 -9.32 18.84
N THR A 53 -16.64 -9.23 17.92
CA THR A 53 -16.86 -10.26 16.90
C THR A 53 -15.68 -10.16 15.95
N GLU A 54 -14.59 -10.84 16.27
CA GLU A 54 -13.55 -11.14 15.31
C GLU A 54 -14.18 -12.11 14.32
N ASN A 55 -14.58 -11.57 13.17
CA ASN A 55 -14.90 -12.38 12.01
C ASN A 55 -13.58 -13.03 11.56
N ASN A 56 -13.23 -14.17 12.15
CA ASN A 56 -12.21 -15.07 11.66
C ASN A 56 -12.66 -15.58 10.29
N ILE A 57 -12.38 -14.81 9.24
CA ILE A 57 -12.49 -15.32 7.88
C ILE A 57 -11.38 -16.37 7.76
N SER A 58 -11.82 -17.63 7.72
CA SER A 58 -10.90 -18.75 7.54
C SER A 58 -9.99 -18.49 6.33
N VAL A 59 -8.70 -18.76 6.49
CA VAL A 59 -7.67 -18.70 5.43
C VAL A 59 -8.11 -19.42 4.15
N ASN A 60 -9.03 -20.39 4.27
CA ASN A 60 -9.62 -21.17 3.19
C ASN A 60 -10.44 -20.37 2.18
N ASN A 61 -10.84 -19.14 2.49
CA ASN A 61 -11.70 -18.32 1.61
C ASN A 61 -10.94 -17.27 0.79
N VAL A 62 -9.61 -17.18 0.93
CA VAL A 62 -8.81 -16.23 0.15
C VAL A 62 -8.78 -16.66 -1.32
N LYS A 63 -9.23 -15.80 -2.21
CA LYS A 63 -9.23 -16.03 -3.66
C LYS A 63 -8.62 -14.84 -4.39
N ILE A 64 -7.97 -15.11 -5.52
CA ILE A 64 -7.47 -14.08 -6.42
C ILE A 64 -7.98 -14.30 -7.85
N SER A 65 -8.17 -13.22 -8.58
CA SER A 65 -8.39 -13.23 -10.03
C SER A 65 -7.81 -11.96 -10.66
N LYS A 66 -7.59 -11.97 -11.98
CA LYS A 66 -7.11 -10.78 -12.71
C LYS A 66 -8.12 -9.62 -12.67
N ASN A 67 -9.40 -9.94 -12.49
CA ASN A 67 -10.52 -8.98 -12.50
C ASN A 67 -11.04 -8.63 -11.09
N MET A 68 -10.39 -9.11 -10.02
CA MET A 68 -10.80 -8.77 -8.65
C MET A 68 -10.65 -7.27 -8.38
N ASP A 69 -11.46 -6.76 -7.47
CA ASP A 69 -11.28 -5.42 -6.90
C ASP A 69 -10.06 -5.43 -5.97
N LEU A 70 -9.02 -4.69 -6.35
CA LEU A 70 -7.74 -4.61 -5.63
C LEU A 70 -7.83 -3.79 -4.34
N THR A 71 -8.98 -3.19 -4.05
CA THR A 71 -9.26 -2.50 -2.78
C THR A 71 -9.93 -3.39 -1.74
N VAL A 72 -10.37 -4.59 -2.14
CA VAL A 72 -10.94 -5.57 -1.22
C VAL A 72 -9.81 -6.36 -0.56
N ARG A 73 -9.72 -6.25 0.76
CA ARG A 73 -8.72 -6.95 1.56
C ARG A 73 -8.99 -8.45 1.60
N THR A 74 -7.94 -9.22 1.91
CA THR A 74 -8.01 -10.69 1.94
C THR A 74 -8.87 -11.24 3.07
N GLY A 75 -9.03 -10.48 4.17
CA GLY A 75 -9.66 -10.94 5.42
C GLY A 75 -8.75 -11.78 6.30
N LEU A 76 -7.48 -11.99 5.91
CA LEU A 76 -6.50 -12.61 6.80
C LEU A 76 -6.30 -11.79 8.06
N SER A 77 -6.08 -12.45 9.20
CA SER A 77 -5.54 -11.80 10.38
C SER A 77 -4.10 -11.34 10.13
N LYS A 78 -3.61 -10.39 10.93
CA LYS A 78 -2.21 -9.92 10.85
C LYS A 78 -1.24 -11.07 11.11
N GLU A 79 -1.55 -11.90 12.06
CA GLU A 79 -0.78 -13.09 12.43
C GLU A 79 -0.73 -14.11 11.28
N ASP A 80 -1.87 -14.38 10.63
CA ASP A 80 -1.90 -15.31 9.49
C ASP A 80 -1.19 -14.73 8.27
N PHE A 81 -1.35 -13.43 8.00
CA PHE A 81 -0.58 -12.78 6.95
C PHE A 81 0.94 -12.89 7.21
N LYS A 82 1.38 -12.71 8.45
CA LYS A 82 2.80 -12.88 8.83
C LYS A 82 3.27 -14.32 8.65
N LYS A 83 2.44 -15.31 8.99
CA LYS A 83 2.74 -16.74 8.71
C LYS A 83 2.85 -16.99 7.19
N VAL A 84 1.97 -16.40 6.39
CA VAL A 84 2.03 -16.47 4.92
C VAL A 84 3.35 -15.91 4.41
N MET A 85 3.79 -14.74 4.88
CA MET A 85 5.07 -14.15 4.47
C MET A 85 6.26 -14.99 4.93
N LYS A 86 6.19 -15.61 6.10
CA LYS A 86 7.22 -16.58 6.57
C LYS A 86 7.36 -17.78 5.65
N ASN A 87 6.26 -18.26 5.08
CA ASN A 87 6.20 -19.42 4.19
C ASN A 87 6.42 -19.07 2.70
N LEU A 88 6.68 -17.81 2.38
CA LEU A 88 6.92 -17.34 1.01
C LEU A 88 8.33 -17.74 0.58
N SER A 89 8.45 -18.88 -0.11
CA SER A 89 9.74 -19.47 -0.48
C SER A 89 10.61 -18.61 -1.39
N GLN A 90 10.00 -17.70 -2.15
CA GLN A 90 10.71 -16.78 -3.05
C GLN A 90 11.39 -15.63 -2.30
N ASP A 91 10.95 -15.28 -1.10
CA ASP A 91 11.52 -14.23 -0.24
C ASP A 91 12.73 -14.76 0.54
N THR A 92 13.80 -15.08 -0.15
CA THR A 92 15.03 -15.59 0.51
C THR A 92 15.73 -14.49 1.32
N SER A 93 15.53 -13.22 0.99
CA SER A 93 16.02 -12.06 1.75
C SER A 93 15.23 -11.79 3.02
N LYS A 94 14.08 -12.44 3.19
CA LYS A 94 13.12 -12.20 4.28
C LYS A 94 12.57 -10.78 4.33
N PHE A 95 12.61 -10.06 3.20
CA PHE A 95 12.11 -8.70 3.13
C PHE A 95 10.61 -8.62 3.46
N PHE A 96 9.79 -9.43 2.80
CA PHE A 96 8.35 -9.44 3.04
C PHE A 96 8.00 -9.95 4.43
N TYR A 97 8.70 -10.97 4.93
CA TYR A 97 8.50 -11.47 6.29
C TYR A 97 8.85 -10.42 7.35
N ASN A 98 10.02 -9.77 7.22
CA ASN A 98 10.48 -8.77 8.20
C ASN A 98 9.61 -7.50 8.20
N ASN A 99 8.94 -7.21 7.09
CA ASN A 99 8.06 -6.04 6.95
C ASN A 99 6.56 -6.42 6.92
N ALA A 100 6.21 -7.65 7.29
CA ALA A 100 4.83 -8.14 7.19
C ALA A 100 3.83 -7.30 7.98
N ASP A 101 4.18 -6.92 9.20
CA ASP A 101 3.32 -6.11 10.06
C ASP A 101 3.08 -4.72 9.45
N THR A 102 4.14 -4.06 8.96
CA THR A 102 4.06 -2.77 8.26
C THR A 102 3.22 -2.87 6.99
N ILE A 103 3.46 -3.88 6.15
CA ILE A 103 2.70 -4.10 4.91
C ILE A 103 1.22 -4.30 5.22
N TYR A 104 0.90 -5.13 6.22
CA TYR A 104 -0.47 -5.39 6.62
C TYR A 104 -1.20 -4.12 7.08
N ASP A 105 -0.56 -3.34 7.95
CA ASP A 105 -1.14 -2.10 8.49
C ASP A 105 -1.34 -1.04 7.39
N LEU A 106 -0.39 -0.92 6.46
CA LEU A 106 -0.52 -0.03 5.31
C LEU A 106 -1.65 -0.47 4.36
N CYS A 107 -1.78 -1.77 4.11
CA CYS A 107 -2.90 -2.29 3.34
C CYS A 107 -4.25 -2.02 4.02
N ALA A 108 -4.31 -2.08 5.36
CA ALA A 108 -5.50 -1.70 6.12
C ALA A 108 -5.79 -0.20 6.01
N LYS A 109 -4.77 0.63 6.23
CA LYS A 109 -4.87 2.10 6.17
C LYS A 109 -5.34 2.61 4.81
N TYR A 110 -4.79 2.03 3.74
CA TYR A 110 -5.02 2.50 2.37
C TYR A 110 -6.00 1.62 1.58
N GLN A 111 -6.70 0.69 2.22
CA GLN A 111 -7.67 -0.20 1.57
C GLN A 111 -7.10 -0.85 0.30
N ILE A 112 -6.00 -1.59 0.47
CA ILE A 112 -5.32 -2.31 -0.62
C ILE A 112 -5.31 -3.80 -0.29
N ASN A 113 -5.56 -4.64 -1.29
CA ASN A 113 -5.41 -6.09 -1.13
C ASN A 113 -3.95 -6.45 -0.86
N GLU A 114 -3.67 -7.18 0.20
CA GLU A 114 -2.31 -7.50 0.67
C GLU A 114 -1.54 -8.35 -0.33
N ILE A 115 -2.22 -9.29 -0.97
CA ILE A 115 -1.61 -10.18 -1.97
C ILE A 115 -1.25 -9.39 -3.22
N PHE A 116 -2.11 -8.46 -3.63
CA PHE A 116 -1.80 -7.56 -4.74
C PHE A 116 -0.61 -6.66 -4.41
N PHE A 117 -0.57 -6.06 -3.22
CA PHE A 117 0.52 -5.15 -2.85
C PHE A 117 1.88 -5.88 -2.83
N CYS A 118 1.96 -7.06 -2.23
CA CYS A 118 3.16 -7.90 -2.27
C CYS A 118 3.51 -8.32 -3.71
N GLY A 119 2.51 -8.72 -4.50
CA GLY A 119 2.67 -9.09 -5.90
C GLY A 119 3.23 -7.97 -6.75
N LEU A 120 2.74 -6.74 -6.57
CA LEU A 120 3.22 -5.55 -7.28
C LEU A 120 4.66 -5.20 -6.87
N ILE A 121 4.94 -5.12 -5.58
CA ILE A 121 6.32 -4.85 -5.09
C ILE A 121 7.28 -5.87 -5.69
N SER A 122 6.95 -7.15 -5.66
CA SER A 122 7.83 -8.18 -6.21
C SER A 122 7.94 -8.15 -7.74
N ALA A 123 6.92 -7.69 -8.44
CA ALA A 123 6.97 -7.52 -9.89
C ALA A 123 7.92 -6.38 -10.30
N GLU A 124 7.95 -5.30 -9.52
CA GLU A 124 8.76 -4.11 -9.79
C GLU A 124 10.20 -4.24 -9.27
N SER A 125 10.40 -4.84 -8.08
CA SER A 125 11.66 -4.85 -7.36
C SER A 125 12.29 -6.24 -7.18
N GLY A 126 11.60 -7.30 -7.64
CA GLY A 126 11.96 -8.68 -7.36
C GLY A 126 11.61 -9.11 -5.92
N TRP A 127 11.58 -10.43 -5.68
CA TRP A 127 11.28 -10.96 -4.35
C TRP A 127 12.31 -10.57 -3.29
N ASN A 128 13.57 -10.46 -3.67
CA ASN A 128 14.68 -10.20 -2.74
C ASN A 128 15.08 -8.73 -2.64
N ILE A 129 14.32 -7.85 -3.29
CA ILE A 129 14.55 -6.41 -3.27
C ILE A 129 16.04 -6.07 -3.42
N ALA A 130 16.54 -6.15 -4.64
CA ALA A 130 17.96 -5.98 -4.93
C ALA A 130 18.28 -4.63 -5.60
N GLY A 131 19.57 -4.31 -5.67
CA GLY A 131 20.09 -3.19 -6.46
C GLY A 131 19.53 -1.82 -6.01
N ASN A 132 19.08 -1.03 -6.99
CA ASN A 132 18.62 0.33 -6.76
C ASN A 132 17.36 0.41 -5.88
N HIS A 133 16.47 -0.57 -5.94
CA HIS A 133 15.25 -0.57 -5.12
C HIS A 133 15.57 -0.67 -3.62
N ARG A 134 16.58 -1.47 -3.25
CA ARG A 134 17.06 -1.53 -1.86
C ARG A 134 17.72 -0.23 -1.43
N LYS A 135 18.59 0.34 -2.28
CA LYS A 135 19.32 1.58 -1.97
C LYS A 135 18.42 2.80 -1.87
N THR A 136 17.35 2.82 -2.66
CA THR A 136 16.43 3.97 -2.73
C THR A 136 15.18 3.80 -1.89
N HIS A 137 14.96 2.62 -1.27
CA HIS A 137 13.71 2.24 -0.61
C HIS A 137 12.46 2.45 -1.49
N ASN A 138 12.61 2.34 -2.83
CA ASN A 138 11.56 2.61 -3.80
C ASN A 138 11.09 1.30 -4.45
N TYR A 139 10.06 0.71 -3.87
CA TYR A 139 9.66 -0.66 -4.17
C TYR A 139 8.67 -0.83 -5.32
N ILE A 140 8.11 0.27 -5.84
CA ILE A 140 7.22 0.26 -7.00
C ILE A 140 7.70 1.17 -8.14
N SER A 141 9.00 1.41 -8.20
CA SER A 141 9.67 2.15 -9.30
C SER A 141 9.16 3.56 -9.54
N LEU A 142 8.75 4.29 -8.49
CA LEU A 142 8.28 5.67 -8.61
C LEU A 142 9.39 6.58 -9.14
N MET A 143 9.06 7.38 -10.14
CA MET A 143 10.02 8.24 -10.84
C MET A 143 9.70 9.73 -10.62
N SER A 144 10.74 10.53 -10.55
CA SER A 144 10.67 12.00 -10.64
C SER A 144 11.79 12.51 -11.56
N LYS A 145 11.43 13.30 -12.56
CA LYS A 145 12.37 13.85 -13.54
C LYS A 145 13.29 12.78 -14.14
N GLY A 146 12.76 11.60 -14.47
CA GLY A 146 13.49 10.50 -15.08
C GLY A 146 14.40 9.70 -14.15
N LYS A 147 14.40 9.96 -12.84
CA LYS A 147 15.19 9.25 -11.83
C LYS A 147 14.29 8.58 -10.80
N LEU A 148 14.73 7.45 -10.23
CA LEU A 148 14.06 6.83 -9.10
C LEU A 148 14.08 7.80 -7.91
N ILE A 149 12.91 7.92 -7.25
CA ILE A 149 12.81 8.69 -6.02
C ILE A 149 13.50 7.91 -4.90
N HIS A 150 14.25 8.62 -4.05
CA HIS A 150 14.86 8.07 -2.84
C HIS A 150 13.99 8.37 -1.63
N TYR A 151 13.81 7.37 -0.79
CA TYR A 151 13.15 7.49 0.51
C TYR A 151 14.14 7.22 1.63
N SER A 152 13.90 7.77 2.82
CA SER A 152 14.82 7.70 3.95
C SER A 152 14.86 6.33 4.63
N SER A 153 13.77 5.57 4.53
CA SER A 153 13.65 4.26 5.16
C SER A 153 12.73 3.31 4.36
N THR A 154 12.77 2.04 4.73
CA THR A 154 11.87 1.02 4.20
C THR A 154 10.40 1.36 4.49
N GLU A 155 10.10 1.79 5.70
CA GLU A 155 8.75 2.16 6.13
C GLU A 155 8.21 3.31 5.29
N GLN A 156 9.00 4.37 5.11
CA GLN A 156 8.63 5.51 4.26
C GLN A 156 8.38 5.08 2.81
N GLY A 157 9.26 4.25 2.25
CA GLY A 157 9.12 3.76 0.89
C GLY A 157 7.86 2.91 0.69
N LEU A 158 7.54 2.02 1.63
CA LEU A 158 6.32 1.22 1.62
C LEU A 158 5.07 2.10 1.79
N GLU A 159 5.11 3.08 2.71
CA GLU A 159 3.97 3.97 2.94
C GLU A 159 3.68 4.83 1.70
N VAL A 160 4.70 5.44 1.10
CA VAL A 160 4.51 6.24 -0.12
C VAL A 160 4.00 5.38 -1.26
N ALA A 161 4.48 4.13 -1.39
CA ALA A 161 3.98 3.19 -2.38
C ALA A 161 2.47 2.92 -2.19
N ALA A 162 2.04 2.58 -0.97
CA ALA A 162 0.64 2.33 -0.65
C ALA A 162 -0.23 3.58 -0.86
N GLN A 163 0.22 4.74 -0.37
CA GLN A 163 -0.48 6.01 -0.53
C GLN A 163 -0.67 6.39 -2.01
N LYS A 164 0.37 6.24 -2.83
CA LYS A 164 0.29 6.55 -4.27
C LYS A 164 -0.65 5.59 -5.01
N LEU A 165 -0.60 4.30 -4.68
CA LEU A 165 -1.54 3.32 -5.25
C LEU A 165 -2.98 3.69 -4.90
N HIS A 166 -3.27 3.92 -3.62
CA HIS A 166 -4.60 4.30 -3.18
C HIS A 166 -5.08 5.59 -3.86
N ASN A 167 -4.36 6.69 -3.66
CA ASN A 167 -4.82 8.03 -4.06
C ASN A 167 -4.88 8.22 -5.58
N ASN A 168 -3.92 7.63 -6.32
CA ASN A 168 -3.79 7.93 -7.74
C ASN A 168 -4.36 6.85 -8.66
N TYR A 169 -4.36 5.57 -8.24
CA TYR A 169 -4.68 4.46 -9.14
C TYR A 169 -5.97 3.72 -8.75
N LEU A 170 -6.29 3.62 -7.45
CA LEU A 170 -7.40 2.79 -6.97
C LEU A 170 -8.62 3.60 -6.53
N THR A 171 -8.47 4.90 -6.28
CA THR A 171 -9.58 5.77 -5.89
C THR A 171 -10.19 6.45 -7.12
N PRO A 172 -11.52 6.39 -7.33
CA PRO A 172 -12.19 7.17 -8.38
C PRO A 172 -11.83 8.65 -8.27
N GLY A 173 -11.51 9.27 -9.41
CA GLY A 173 -11.01 10.65 -9.46
C GLY A 173 -9.51 10.80 -9.23
N GLY A 174 -8.80 9.74 -8.84
CA GLY A 174 -7.34 9.73 -8.76
C GLY A 174 -6.69 10.01 -10.12
N LYS A 175 -5.55 10.71 -10.13
CA LYS A 175 -4.86 11.18 -11.34
C LYS A 175 -4.64 10.10 -12.40
N PHE A 176 -4.44 8.86 -11.98
CA PHE A 176 -4.12 7.72 -12.83
C PHE A 176 -5.18 6.61 -12.72
N TYR A 177 -6.35 6.94 -12.20
CA TYR A 177 -7.42 5.97 -12.06
C TYR A 177 -7.87 5.42 -13.42
N GLY A 178 -7.88 4.13 -13.56
CA GLY A 178 -8.35 3.43 -14.75
C GLY A 178 -9.28 2.26 -14.43
N GLY A 179 -9.67 2.14 -13.15
CA GLY A 179 -10.43 1.04 -12.57
C GLY A 179 -9.64 0.30 -11.48
N LYS A 180 -10.35 -0.41 -10.63
CA LYS A 180 -9.79 -1.10 -9.44
C LYS A 180 -9.24 -2.50 -9.72
N THR A 181 -9.08 -2.91 -10.96
CA THR A 181 -8.54 -4.21 -11.36
C THR A 181 -7.09 -4.09 -11.84
N LEU A 182 -6.38 -5.22 -12.01
CA LEU A 182 -5.04 -5.20 -12.61
C LEU A 182 -5.01 -4.49 -13.96
N ALA A 183 -6.01 -4.74 -14.81
CA ALA A 183 -6.14 -4.06 -16.11
C ALA A 183 -6.37 -2.55 -15.96
N GLY A 184 -7.14 -2.14 -14.94
CA GLY A 184 -7.37 -0.73 -14.62
C GLY A 184 -6.09 -0.01 -14.21
N VAL A 185 -5.34 -0.56 -13.28
CA VAL A 185 -4.05 -0.03 -12.81
C VAL A 185 -3.04 0.02 -13.95
N LYS A 186 -2.93 -1.05 -14.74
CA LYS A 186 -2.00 -1.16 -15.87
C LYS A 186 -2.08 0.03 -16.83
N LYS A 187 -3.29 0.54 -17.11
CA LYS A 187 -3.51 1.61 -18.13
C LYS A 187 -2.57 2.81 -17.96
N LYS A 188 -2.21 3.14 -16.72
CA LYS A 188 -1.38 4.31 -16.40
C LYS A 188 -0.09 3.96 -15.64
N PHE A 189 0.00 2.75 -15.08
CA PHE A 189 1.15 2.31 -14.30
C PHE A 189 2.28 1.77 -15.20
N CYS A 190 1.94 0.91 -16.16
CA CYS A 190 2.93 0.26 -17.02
C CYS A 190 2.36 0.00 -18.41
N PRO A 191 3.01 0.50 -19.50
CA PRO A 191 2.54 0.25 -20.87
C PRO A 191 2.77 -1.18 -21.37
N SER A 192 3.61 -1.99 -20.69
CA SER A 192 3.95 -3.34 -21.11
C SER A 192 2.72 -4.24 -21.23
N GLY A 193 2.61 -4.98 -22.34
CA GLY A 193 1.55 -5.94 -22.58
C GLY A 193 1.47 -7.04 -21.54
N THR A 194 2.59 -7.47 -21.00
CA THR A 194 2.72 -8.62 -20.08
C THR A 194 2.62 -8.26 -18.60
N TRP A 195 2.45 -6.96 -18.25
CA TRP A 195 2.47 -6.52 -16.85
C TRP A 195 1.37 -7.18 -15.98
N VAL A 196 0.16 -7.30 -16.50
CA VAL A 196 -0.95 -7.96 -15.78
C VAL A 196 -0.59 -9.40 -15.45
N ASP A 197 -0.04 -10.13 -16.40
CA ASP A 197 0.35 -11.54 -16.21
C ASP A 197 1.51 -11.67 -15.22
N LEU A 198 2.47 -10.75 -15.27
CA LEU A 198 3.58 -10.71 -14.35
C LEU A 198 3.09 -10.49 -12.90
N VAL A 199 2.28 -9.45 -12.66
CA VAL A 199 1.78 -9.15 -11.32
C VAL A 199 0.88 -10.27 -10.82
N TYR A 200 -0.04 -10.80 -11.66
CA TYR A 200 -0.89 -11.91 -11.29
C TYR A 200 -0.09 -13.19 -10.99
N GLY A 201 0.98 -13.45 -11.73
CA GLY A 201 1.90 -14.55 -11.46
C GLY A 201 2.57 -14.41 -10.08
N ARG A 202 2.96 -13.18 -9.69
CA ARG A 202 3.51 -12.88 -8.36
C ARG A 202 2.44 -13.07 -7.26
N MET A 203 1.23 -12.58 -7.48
CA MET A 203 0.09 -12.83 -6.58
C MET A 203 -0.18 -14.33 -6.40
N SER A 204 -0.09 -15.11 -7.46
CA SER A 204 -0.26 -16.57 -7.41
C SER A 204 0.83 -17.27 -6.58
N GLN A 205 2.05 -16.73 -6.56
CA GLN A 205 3.12 -17.23 -5.70
C GLN A 205 2.81 -16.95 -4.21
N VAL A 206 2.26 -15.78 -3.87
CA VAL A 206 1.77 -15.51 -2.50
C VAL A 206 0.63 -16.47 -2.14
N MET A 207 -0.31 -16.73 -3.06
CA MET A 207 -1.40 -17.69 -2.82
C MET A 207 -0.92 -19.11 -2.54
N LYS A 208 0.21 -19.54 -3.13
CA LYS A 208 0.82 -20.83 -2.75
C LYS A 208 1.31 -20.83 -1.29
N ALA A 209 1.78 -19.68 -0.79
CA ALA A 209 2.16 -19.55 0.63
C ALA A 209 0.92 -19.51 1.55
N VAL A 210 -0.18 -18.88 1.09
CA VAL A 210 -1.47 -18.92 1.82
C VAL A 210 -1.94 -20.34 2.04
N LYS A 211 -1.94 -21.17 0.99
CA LYS A 211 -2.33 -22.59 1.09
C LYS A 211 -1.48 -23.45 2.01
N LYS A 212 -0.27 -23.01 2.38
CA LYS A 212 0.59 -23.72 3.35
C LYS A 212 0.30 -23.36 4.81
N VAL A 213 -0.53 -22.34 5.04
CA VAL A 213 -0.93 -21.90 6.38
C VAL A 213 -2.33 -22.45 6.75
N GLN A 214 -3.01 -23.02 5.75
CA GLN A 214 -4.26 -23.77 5.89
C GLN A 214 -3.96 -25.16 6.49
#